data_b90c1b45ad0924d0dfc8cca3bf39f200
#
_entry.id   b90c1b45ad0924d0dfc8cca3bf39f200
#
_cell.length_a   1.000
_cell.length_b   1.000
_cell.length_c   1.000
_cell.angle_alpha   90.00
_cell.angle_beta   90.00
_cell.angle_gamma   90.00
#
_symmetry.space_group_name_H-M   'P 1'
#
loop_
_entity.id
_entity.type
_entity.pdbx_description
1 polymer ?
#
loop_
_entity_poly.entity_id
_entity_poly.type
_entity_poly.pdbx_seq_one_letter_code
_entity_poly.pdbx_strand_id
1 'polypeptide(L)'
;MGKRWSFVAVLLLTVSFFSWLMSGTGEARGGKEVQPVEQQTKTILFVPHDNRPTSCEQSAEAAEKLGYRVLMPPKEMLGGLTEGQPDALWYWAEAQAAQADAAVISTDSLIYGGLVASRKHELSEQELEERVGRIASLKKLNRRLKVYAFGSLMRTPVSGLASGGEEPDYYLTYGAQIFRRSGLLDKQEHGGLTDGETQELQDLAATIPSEVWQDWTQRRAKNFTVDERLIDLSRTGALDLFILGKDDNAPLSATHAESLWLARYATAVPCTRFQMLAGIDEFAALLLARAVNDEEHVVPFVNVQYNWGVGGAMVPDYSDEPLVDSIQSDLLIAGAVAVPDPAHADLVLLVNTPPDGKMGYGNAPDNDGTDLYDAQSLARYAGSLIAQGYRVVIADITRTNGADNALMNALRDEGLLFKLYGYAGWNTATNSVGFALGQGVLSVRLPEDDVDCLLLARYLDDWGYQSNVRTAVTNQLAMLLDGGAYLNLGRYEPAVRLRVTRLLRDFAARNLPPYPGVDHLNFYFPWHRMFIGGIVLPDR
;
A
#
# COMPACT_ATOMS: atom_id res chain seq x y z
N MET A 1 -60.12 2.57 -40.02
CA MET A 1 -59.41 2.06 -41.20
C MET A 1 -57.95 1.95 -40.85
N GLY A 2 -57.24 0.86 -40.79
CA GLY A 2 -57.41 -0.53 -41.13
C GLY A 2 -56.28 -1.29 -40.44
N LYS A 3 -56.62 -2.45 -39.95
CA LYS A 3 -55.75 -3.43 -39.29
C LYS A 3 -54.66 -3.95 -40.22
N ARG A 4 -53.48 -4.30 -39.66
CA ARG A 4 -52.82 -5.56 -40.04
C ARG A 4 -51.91 -6.13 -38.91
N TRP A 5 -52.23 -7.30 -38.49
CA TRP A 5 -51.49 -8.22 -37.63
C TRP A 5 -50.40 -8.92 -38.44
N SER A 6 -49.25 -9.23 -37.80
CA SER A 6 -48.34 -10.24 -38.30
C SER A 6 -47.83 -11.10 -37.15
N PHE A 7 -48.02 -12.37 -37.29
CA PHE A 7 -47.71 -13.49 -36.40
C PHE A 7 -46.20 -13.70 -36.26
N VAL A 8 -45.76 -14.02 -35.05
CA VAL A 8 -44.45 -14.62 -34.76
C VAL A 8 -44.68 -16.10 -34.50
N ALA A 9 -44.07 -16.95 -35.28
CA ALA A 9 -44.10 -18.39 -35.14
C ALA A 9 -43.05 -18.83 -34.09
N VAL A 10 -43.51 -19.61 -33.10
CA VAL A 10 -42.67 -20.32 -32.15
C VAL A 10 -42.33 -21.68 -32.73
N LEU A 11 -41.04 -21.97 -32.90
CA LEU A 11 -40.56 -23.29 -33.32
C LEU A 11 -40.19 -24.11 -32.07
N LEU A 12 -40.99 -25.12 -31.78
CA LEU A 12 -40.71 -26.20 -30.79
C LEU A 12 -39.93 -27.31 -31.48
N LEU A 13 -38.69 -27.55 -31.04
CA LEU A 13 -37.93 -28.74 -31.41
C LEU A 13 -38.07 -29.81 -30.32
N THR A 14 -38.80 -30.87 -30.65
CA THR A 14 -38.89 -32.11 -29.87
C THR A 14 -37.69 -33.01 -30.20
N VAL A 15 -36.93 -33.39 -29.15
CA VAL A 15 -35.86 -34.41 -29.28
C VAL A 15 -36.46 -35.77 -28.97
N SER A 16 -36.49 -36.64 -29.98
CA SER A 16 -36.90 -38.03 -29.87
C SER A 16 -35.73 -38.90 -29.44
N PHE A 17 -35.90 -39.64 -28.34
CA PHE A 17 -35.01 -40.72 -27.92
C PHE A 17 -35.20 -41.94 -28.85
N PHE A 18 -34.13 -42.44 -29.44
CA PHE A 18 -34.07 -43.76 -30.05
C PHE A 18 -32.98 -44.59 -29.35
N SER A 19 -33.42 -45.59 -28.61
CA SER A 19 -32.59 -46.66 -28.09
C SER A 19 -32.27 -47.64 -29.20
N TRP A 20 -31.02 -47.90 -29.46
CA TRP A 20 -30.58 -49.03 -30.26
C TRP A 20 -29.58 -49.90 -29.50
N LEU A 21 -30.01 -51.06 -29.05
CA LEU A 21 -29.16 -52.16 -28.60
C LEU A 21 -28.57 -52.85 -29.83
N MET A 22 -27.27 -52.85 -29.94
CA MET A 22 -26.56 -53.90 -30.71
C MET A 22 -25.26 -54.25 -29.99
N SER A 23 -25.14 -55.45 -29.56
CA SER A 23 -23.95 -56.13 -29.10
C SER A 23 -22.92 -56.24 -30.25
N GLY A 24 -21.74 -55.72 -29.99
CA GLY A 24 -20.56 -55.87 -30.81
C GLY A 24 -19.32 -55.92 -29.96
N THR A 25 -18.69 -57.08 -29.89
CA THR A 25 -17.35 -57.28 -29.32
C THR A 25 -16.34 -56.48 -30.14
N GLY A 26 -15.71 -55.50 -29.52
CA GLY A 26 -14.69 -54.65 -30.16
C GLY A 26 -13.61 -54.26 -29.12
N GLU A 27 -12.40 -54.59 -29.48
CA GLU A 27 -11.13 -54.42 -28.80
C GLU A 27 -11.00 -53.13 -27.96
N ALA A 28 -10.45 -53.29 -26.76
CA ALA A 28 -10.03 -52.20 -25.89
C ALA A 28 -8.95 -51.36 -26.60
N ARG A 29 -9.36 -50.21 -27.16
CA ARG A 29 -8.43 -49.11 -27.50
C ARG A 29 -7.93 -48.51 -26.22
N GLY A 30 -6.61 -48.61 -25.98
CA GLY A 30 -5.92 -48.02 -24.88
C GLY A 30 -6.31 -46.55 -24.71
N GLY A 31 -7.00 -46.22 -23.60
CA GLY A 31 -7.20 -44.85 -23.16
C GLY A 31 -5.81 -44.25 -22.93
N LYS A 32 -5.48 -43.25 -23.74
CA LYS A 32 -4.39 -42.36 -23.37
C LYS A 32 -4.79 -41.75 -22.02
N GLU A 33 -4.08 -42.13 -20.96
CA GLU A 33 -4.07 -41.36 -19.71
C GLU A 33 -3.78 -39.90 -20.10
N VAL A 34 -4.77 -39.06 -19.94
CA VAL A 34 -4.59 -37.62 -20.01
C VAL A 34 -3.76 -37.33 -18.77
N GLN A 35 -2.45 -37.19 -18.94
CA GLN A 35 -1.59 -36.68 -17.85
C GLN A 35 -2.20 -35.36 -17.43
N PRO A 36 -2.33 -35.09 -16.10
CA PRO A 36 -2.73 -33.76 -15.63
C PRO A 36 -1.76 -32.76 -16.25
N VAL A 37 -2.30 -31.78 -16.96
CA VAL A 37 -1.50 -30.64 -17.40
C VAL A 37 -0.94 -30.03 -16.13
N GLU A 38 0.36 -30.15 -15.91
CA GLU A 38 1.06 -29.50 -14.83
C GLU A 38 0.75 -28.02 -14.99
N GLN A 39 -0.07 -27.47 -14.08
CA GLN A 39 -0.47 -26.08 -14.14
C GLN A 39 0.78 -25.26 -13.84
N GLN A 40 1.36 -24.65 -14.87
CA GLN A 40 2.60 -23.91 -14.76
C GLN A 40 2.41 -22.79 -13.74
N THR A 41 3.18 -22.81 -12.67
CA THR A 41 3.13 -21.79 -11.61
C THR A 41 3.40 -20.43 -12.22
N LYS A 42 2.46 -19.51 -12.09
CA LYS A 42 2.60 -18.13 -12.57
C LYS A 42 3.63 -17.36 -11.76
N THR A 43 4.39 -16.54 -12.44
CA THR A 43 5.54 -15.84 -11.87
C THR A 43 5.38 -14.33 -11.95
N ILE A 44 5.49 -13.65 -10.82
CA ILE A 44 5.48 -12.18 -10.73
C ILE A 44 6.89 -11.72 -10.34
N LEU A 45 7.49 -10.86 -11.17
CA LEU A 45 8.69 -10.11 -10.82
C LEU A 45 8.27 -8.94 -9.93
N PHE A 46 8.80 -8.86 -8.71
CA PHE A 46 8.48 -7.79 -7.78
C PHE A 46 9.72 -7.03 -7.33
N VAL A 47 9.75 -5.72 -7.59
CA VAL A 47 10.77 -4.79 -7.11
C VAL A 47 10.13 -3.83 -6.11
N PRO A 48 10.32 -4.03 -4.79
CA PRO A 48 9.81 -3.14 -3.75
C PRO A 48 10.45 -1.74 -3.79
N HIS A 49 9.81 -0.76 -3.15
CA HIS A 49 10.36 0.60 -3.07
C HIS A 49 11.40 0.79 -1.95
N ASP A 50 11.47 -0.12 -0.99
CA ASP A 50 12.50 -0.21 0.04
C ASP A 50 12.52 -1.62 0.68
N ASN A 51 13.39 -1.80 1.70
CA ASN A 51 13.61 -3.10 2.34
C ASN A 51 12.78 -3.33 3.62
N ARG A 52 11.74 -2.53 3.89
CA ARG A 52 10.82 -2.75 5.01
C ARG A 52 9.96 -4.00 4.78
N PRO A 53 9.60 -4.75 5.84
CA PRO A 53 8.72 -5.92 5.68
C PRO A 53 7.39 -5.61 4.99
N THR A 54 6.76 -4.48 5.31
CA THR A 54 5.50 -4.03 4.69
C THR A 54 5.65 -3.77 3.21
N SER A 55 6.79 -3.22 2.79
CA SER A 55 7.10 -2.95 1.39
C SER A 55 7.47 -4.20 0.60
N CYS A 56 7.99 -5.23 1.26
CA CYS A 56 8.49 -6.47 0.67
C CYS A 56 7.55 -7.65 0.91
N GLU A 57 7.91 -8.49 1.89
CA GLU A 57 7.29 -9.79 2.12
C GLU A 57 5.81 -9.69 2.43
N GLN A 58 5.40 -8.72 3.25
CA GLN A 58 4.01 -8.59 3.66
C GLN A 58 3.09 -8.14 2.52
N SER A 59 3.61 -7.38 1.55
CA SER A 59 2.87 -7.05 0.32
C SER A 59 2.71 -8.26 -0.60
N ALA A 60 3.71 -9.15 -0.66
CA ALA A 60 3.73 -10.30 -1.55
C ALA A 60 2.98 -11.54 -1.00
N GLU A 61 2.89 -11.65 0.34
CA GLU A 61 2.48 -12.87 1.03
C GLU A 61 1.14 -13.43 0.55
N ALA A 62 0.13 -12.58 0.34
CA ALA A 62 -1.18 -13.05 -0.13
C ALA A 62 -1.13 -13.66 -1.54
N ALA A 63 -0.31 -13.11 -2.44
CA ALA A 63 -0.13 -13.68 -3.78
C ALA A 63 0.66 -15.00 -3.72
N GLU A 64 1.69 -15.09 -2.87
CA GLU A 64 2.46 -16.32 -2.65
C GLU A 64 1.58 -17.45 -2.10
N LYS A 65 0.71 -17.14 -1.14
CA LYS A 65 -0.26 -18.09 -0.57
C LYS A 65 -1.30 -18.58 -1.60
N LEU A 66 -1.60 -17.77 -2.63
CA LEU A 66 -2.40 -18.20 -3.78
C LEU A 66 -1.62 -19.08 -4.78
N GLY A 67 -0.35 -19.37 -4.52
CA GLY A 67 0.48 -20.24 -5.35
C GLY A 67 1.26 -19.51 -6.44
N TYR A 68 1.30 -18.18 -6.43
CA TYR A 68 2.16 -17.41 -7.32
C TYR A 68 3.62 -17.47 -6.86
N ARG A 69 4.54 -17.57 -7.78
CA ARG A 69 5.95 -17.42 -7.53
C ARG A 69 6.30 -15.93 -7.61
N VAL A 70 6.48 -15.27 -6.46
CA VAL A 70 6.91 -13.88 -6.42
C VAL A 70 8.43 -13.81 -6.33
N LEU A 71 9.07 -13.28 -7.38
CA LEU A 71 10.52 -13.11 -7.46
C LEU A 71 10.87 -11.73 -6.90
N MET A 72 11.48 -11.68 -5.74
CA MET A 72 12.00 -10.46 -5.11
C MET A 72 13.53 -10.44 -5.15
N PRO A 73 14.15 -9.25 -5.27
CA PRO A 73 15.61 -9.12 -5.20
C PRO A 73 16.11 -9.41 -3.79
N PRO A 74 17.39 -9.78 -3.64
CA PRO A 74 18.05 -9.79 -2.34
C PRO A 74 17.90 -8.44 -1.63
N LYS A 75 17.59 -8.46 -0.32
CA LYS A 75 17.35 -7.23 0.47
C LYS A 75 18.52 -6.24 0.44
N GLU A 76 19.73 -6.74 0.28
CA GLU A 76 20.96 -5.94 0.20
C GLU A 76 21.03 -5.05 -1.05
N MET A 77 20.21 -5.33 -2.06
CA MET A 77 20.09 -4.49 -3.26
C MET A 77 19.10 -3.34 -3.06
N LEU A 78 18.16 -3.49 -2.12
CA LEU A 78 17.11 -2.52 -1.85
C LEU A 78 17.61 -1.38 -0.95
N GLY A 79 17.10 -0.17 -1.19
CA GLY A 79 17.34 0.96 -0.31
C GLY A 79 16.60 0.87 1.02
N GLY A 80 17.07 1.64 1.98
CA GLY A 80 16.43 1.93 3.25
C GLY A 80 16.59 3.42 3.55
N LEU A 81 17.16 3.77 4.72
CA LEU A 81 17.57 5.15 4.99
C LEU A 81 18.75 5.60 4.11
N THR A 82 19.48 4.66 3.53
CA THR A 82 20.54 4.86 2.55
C THR A 82 20.14 4.32 1.19
N GLU A 83 20.78 4.82 0.15
CA GLU A 83 20.60 4.35 -1.22
C GLU A 83 20.88 2.85 -1.31
N GLY A 84 20.06 2.13 -2.09
CA GLY A 84 20.28 0.75 -2.50
C GLY A 84 21.28 0.66 -3.66
N GLN A 85 21.16 -0.39 -4.46
CA GLN A 85 22.06 -0.67 -5.58
C GLN A 85 21.26 -0.69 -6.90
N PRO A 86 20.86 0.47 -7.46
CA PRO A 86 19.93 0.55 -8.59
C PRO A 86 20.45 -0.17 -9.85
N ASP A 87 21.74 -0.15 -10.12
CA ASP A 87 22.33 -0.84 -11.27
C ASP A 87 22.29 -2.38 -11.08
N ALA A 88 22.66 -2.87 -9.89
CA ALA A 88 22.56 -4.31 -9.57
C ALA A 88 21.12 -4.78 -9.60
N LEU A 89 20.20 -3.97 -9.03
CA LEU A 89 18.77 -4.23 -9.03
C LEU A 89 18.20 -4.28 -10.45
N TRP A 90 18.65 -3.39 -11.33
CA TRP A 90 18.27 -3.40 -12.74
C TRP A 90 18.73 -4.70 -13.44
N TYR A 91 20.01 -5.07 -13.32
CA TYR A 91 20.52 -6.31 -13.93
C TYR A 91 19.81 -7.56 -13.39
N TRP A 92 19.48 -7.56 -12.10
CA TRP A 92 18.69 -8.63 -11.52
C TRP A 92 17.28 -8.68 -12.13
N ALA A 93 16.57 -7.55 -12.20
CA ALA A 93 15.22 -7.45 -12.76
C ALA A 93 15.20 -7.86 -14.25
N GLU A 94 16.17 -7.40 -15.03
CA GLU A 94 16.35 -7.76 -16.44
C GLU A 94 16.48 -9.29 -16.62
N ALA A 95 17.31 -9.93 -15.79
CA ALA A 95 17.49 -11.38 -15.82
C ALA A 95 16.20 -12.17 -15.49
N GLN A 96 15.34 -11.63 -14.60
CA GLN A 96 14.10 -12.29 -14.21
C GLN A 96 12.93 -12.00 -15.18
N ALA A 97 12.93 -10.88 -15.87
CA ALA A 97 11.82 -10.44 -16.73
C ALA A 97 11.45 -11.45 -17.84
N ALA A 98 12.41 -12.21 -18.33
CA ALA A 98 12.18 -13.19 -19.38
C ALA A 98 11.26 -14.37 -18.97
N GLN A 99 11.22 -14.70 -17.66
CA GLN A 99 10.45 -15.81 -17.11
C GLN A 99 9.20 -15.34 -16.33
N ALA A 100 8.99 -14.03 -16.21
CA ALA A 100 7.85 -13.48 -15.49
C ALA A 100 6.62 -13.30 -16.40
N ASP A 101 5.44 -13.54 -15.85
CA ASP A 101 4.15 -13.26 -16.48
C ASP A 101 3.74 -11.79 -16.25
N ALA A 102 4.03 -11.28 -15.06
CA ALA A 102 3.82 -9.88 -14.70
C ALA A 102 5.04 -9.32 -13.94
N ALA A 103 5.20 -8.01 -13.97
CA ALA A 103 6.17 -7.26 -13.18
C ALA A 103 5.45 -6.16 -12.39
N VAL A 104 5.68 -6.10 -11.09
CA VAL A 104 5.31 -5.00 -10.20
C VAL A 104 6.59 -4.34 -9.74
N ILE A 105 6.84 -3.10 -10.15
CA ILE A 105 8.15 -2.47 -9.99
C ILE A 105 8.05 -1.07 -9.39
N SER A 106 8.86 -0.81 -8.37
CA SER A 106 9.10 0.55 -7.90
C SER A 106 10.06 1.28 -8.83
N THR A 107 9.62 2.42 -9.36
CA THR A 107 10.47 3.33 -10.11
C THR A 107 11.51 4.00 -9.22
N ASP A 108 11.16 4.28 -7.95
CA ASP A 108 12.10 4.87 -6.99
C ASP A 108 13.31 3.96 -6.75
N SER A 109 13.10 2.65 -6.60
CA SER A 109 14.20 1.70 -6.43
C SER A 109 15.07 1.57 -7.67
N LEU A 110 14.46 1.51 -8.85
CA LEU A 110 15.21 1.32 -10.11
C LEU A 110 15.92 2.57 -10.61
N ILE A 111 15.42 3.77 -10.26
CA ILE A 111 15.98 5.05 -10.72
C ILE A 111 16.90 5.65 -9.68
N TYR A 112 16.44 5.75 -8.43
CA TYR A 112 17.17 6.48 -7.37
C TYR A 112 17.84 5.55 -6.34
N GLY A 113 17.50 4.25 -6.35
CA GLY A 113 17.97 3.30 -5.34
C GLY A 113 17.06 3.18 -4.11
N GLY A 114 15.83 3.70 -4.16
CA GLY A 114 14.81 3.55 -3.14
C GLY A 114 14.02 4.81 -2.83
N LEU A 115 12.96 4.65 -2.06
CA LEU A 115 12.04 5.74 -1.67
C LEU A 115 12.77 6.91 -0.99
N VAL A 116 13.61 6.65 0.02
CA VAL A 116 14.36 7.71 0.72
C VAL A 116 15.43 8.31 -0.18
N ALA A 117 16.08 7.50 -1.02
CA ALA A 117 17.11 7.96 -1.95
C ALA A 117 16.53 8.94 -2.98
N SER A 118 15.27 8.79 -3.42
CA SER A 118 14.61 9.71 -4.34
C SER A 118 14.57 11.15 -3.83
N ARG A 119 14.61 11.35 -2.51
CA ARG A 119 14.55 12.65 -1.83
C ARG A 119 15.95 13.26 -1.57
N LYS A 120 17.00 12.46 -1.75
CA LYS A 120 18.39 12.82 -1.31
C LYS A 120 19.43 12.71 -2.42
N HIS A 121 19.11 12.17 -3.59
CA HIS A 121 20.04 11.91 -4.68
C HIS A 121 20.69 13.18 -5.24
N GLU A 122 21.89 12.99 -5.80
CA GLU A 122 22.65 14.00 -6.52
C GLU A 122 22.83 13.65 -8.01
N LEU A 123 22.04 12.71 -8.53
CA LEU A 123 22.12 12.22 -9.89
C LEU A 123 21.98 13.35 -10.92
N SER A 124 22.70 13.23 -12.02
CA SER A 124 22.56 14.11 -13.18
C SER A 124 21.29 13.79 -13.98
N GLU A 125 20.79 14.74 -14.75
CA GLU A 125 19.66 14.53 -15.66
C GLU A 125 19.93 13.40 -16.66
N GLN A 126 21.20 13.25 -17.11
CA GLN A 126 21.60 12.19 -18.04
C GLN A 126 21.49 10.80 -17.39
N GLU A 127 21.92 10.63 -16.15
CA GLU A 127 21.80 9.36 -15.42
C GLU A 127 20.32 9.01 -15.17
N LEU A 128 19.50 10.01 -14.82
CA LEU A 128 18.07 9.82 -14.63
C LEU A 128 17.37 9.38 -15.92
N GLU A 129 17.63 10.05 -17.05
CA GLU A 129 17.06 9.69 -18.36
C GLU A 129 17.50 8.29 -18.80
N GLU A 130 18.76 7.91 -18.58
CA GLU A 130 19.25 6.58 -18.88
C GLU A 130 18.50 5.51 -18.06
N ARG A 131 18.32 5.73 -16.75
CA ARG A 131 17.62 4.78 -15.87
C ARG A 131 16.12 4.65 -16.19
N VAL A 132 15.46 5.76 -16.55
CA VAL A 132 14.08 5.72 -17.08
C VAL A 132 14.02 4.91 -18.39
N GLY A 133 15.00 5.11 -19.27
CA GLY A 133 15.12 4.37 -20.53
C GLY A 133 15.26 2.85 -20.34
N ARG A 134 15.88 2.41 -19.25
CA ARG A 134 15.98 1.00 -18.88
C ARG A 134 14.59 0.41 -18.61
N ILE A 135 13.75 1.10 -17.84
CA ILE A 135 12.37 0.67 -17.54
C ILE A 135 11.57 0.48 -18.82
N ALA A 136 11.70 1.40 -19.78
CA ALA A 136 11.06 1.30 -21.10
C ALA A 136 11.48 0.05 -21.89
N SER A 137 12.63 -0.55 -21.57
CA SER A 137 13.16 -1.72 -22.28
C SER A 137 12.60 -3.06 -21.79
N LEU A 138 11.95 -3.15 -20.61
CA LEU A 138 11.44 -4.41 -20.04
C LEU A 138 10.56 -5.18 -21.01
N LYS A 139 9.61 -4.53 -21.68
CA LYS A 139 8.75 -5.18 -22.67
C LYS A 139 9.47 -5.63 -23.95
N LYS A 140 10.68 -5.15 -24.22
CA LYS A 140 11.51 -5.64 -25.34
C LYS A 140 12.08 -7.02 -25.02
N LEU A 141 12.34 -7.29 -23.73
CA LEU A 141 12.84 -8.58 -23.24
C LEU A 141 11.76 -9.65 -23.26
N ASN A 142 10.55 -9.26 -22.85
CA ASN A 142 9.38 -10.13 -22.86
C ASN A 142 8.14 -9.33 -23.28
N ARG A 143 7.69 -9.54 -24.53
CA ARG A 143 6.54 -8.81 -25.12
C ARG A 143 5.20 -9.12 -24.46
N ARG A 144 5.10 -10.22 -23.71
CA ARG A 144 3.88 -10.63 -23.01
C ARG A 144 3.83 -10.09 -21.59
N LEU A 145 4.98 -9.61 -21.08
CA LEU A 145 5.10 -9.12 -19.71
C LEU A 145 4.11 -7.97 -19.46
N LYS A 146 3.27 -8.12 -18.45
CA LYS A 146 2.48 -7.02 -17.92
C LYS A 146 3.35 -6.24 -16.95
N VAL A 147 3.51 -4.94 -17.18
CA VAL A 147 4.37 -4.09 -16.35
C VAL A 147 3.52 -3.08 -15.60
N TYR A 148 3.40 -3.27 -14.30
CA TYR A 148 2.76 -2.38 -13.35
C TYR A 148 3.86 -1.66 -12.56
N ALA A 149 3.88 -0.35 -12.65
CA ALA A 149 4.91 0.46 -12.01
C ALA A 149 4.30 1.42 -10.99
N PHE A 150 5.06 1.74 -9.94
CA PHE A 150 4.69 2.76 -8.98
C PHE A 150 5.93 3.54 -8.53
N GLY A 151 5.72 4.80 -8.19
CA GLY A 151 6.76 5.70 -7.70
C GLY A 151 6.16 6.80 -6.83
N SER A 152 7.01 7.61 -6.22
CA SER A 152 6.62 8.69 -5.33
C SER A 152 6.90 10.06 -5.93
N LEU A 153 5.92 10.93 -5.89
CA LEU A 153 6.14 12.37 -5.98
C LEU A 153 6.85 12.82 -4.69
N MET A 154 7.97 13.52 -4.84
CA MET A 154 8.79 13.91 -3.70
C MET A 154 7.97 14.65 -2.64
N ARG A 155 7.91 14.12 -1.42
CA ARG A 155 7.11 14.69 -0.33
C ARG A 155 7.65 16.03 0.16
N THR A 156 6.84 16.74 0.93
CA THR A 156 7.20 17.98 1.62
C THR A 156 6.79 17.87 3.09
N PRO A 157 7.60 17.24 3.97
CA PRO A 157 7.25 17.06 5.37
C PRO A 157 7.09 18.39 6.12
N VAL A 158 6.15 18.44 7.06
CA VAL A 158 5.86 19.66 7.84
C VAL A 158 7.03 20.14 8.72
N SER A 159 7.98 19.26 9.05
CA SER A 159 9.18 19.61 9.81
C SER A 159 10.29 18.56 9.64
N GLY A 160 11.52 18.92 10.00
CA GLY A 160 12.65 18.00 9.99
C GLY A 160 12.51 16.85 10.99
N LEU A 161 11.85 17.06 12.12
CA LEU A 161 11.57 15.99 13.09
C LEU A 161 10.55 14.99 12.54
N ALA A 162 9.52 15.48 11.84
CA ALA A 162 8.53 14.62 11.17
C ALA A 162 9.14 13.80 10.03
N SER A 163 10.26 14.28 9.43
CA SER A 163 10.95 13.56 8.36
C SER A 163 11.66 12.27 8.82
N GLY A 164 11.90 12.12 10.13
CA GLY A 164 12.58 10.94 10.67
C GLY A 164 14.01 10.70 10.16
N GLY A 165 14.68 11.70 9.59
CA GLY A 165 16.00 11.58 8.96
C GLY A 165 15.96 11.08 7.51
N GLU A 166 14.78 11.04 6.92
CA GLU A 166 14.56 10.57 5.54
C GLU A 166 14.75 11.67 4.49
N GLU A 167 14.99 12.89 4.94
CA GLU A 167 15.30 14.05 4.11
C GLU A 167 16.79 14.44 4.23
N PRO A 168 17.32 15.33 3.36
CA PRO A 168 18.65 15.88 3.54
C PRO A 168 18.85 16.53 4.91
N ASP A 169 20.08 16.51 5.46
CA ASP A 169 20.37 16.93 6.84
C ASP A 169 19.93 18.38 7.15
N TYR A 170 19.98 19.28 6.16
CA TYR A 170 19.50 20.65 6.34
C TYR A 170 17.99 20.73 6.67
N TYR A 171 17.23 19.69 6.36
CA TYR A 171 15.79 19.64 6.64
C TYR A 171 15.51 19.59 8.14
N LEU A 172 16.44 19.08 8.96
CA LEU A 172 16.34 19.15 10.43
C LEU A 172 16.26 20.59 10.92
N THR A 173 16.94 21.52 10.26
CA THR A 173 16.98 22.93 10.63
C THR A 173 15.92 23.76 9.91
N TYR A 174 15.73 23.54 8.62
CA TYR A 174 14.92 24.41 7.75
C TYR A 174 13.62 23.74 7.26
N GLY A 175 13.32 22.51 7.65
CA GLY A 175 12.18 21.75 7.10
C GLY A 175 10.84 22.47 7.30
N ALA A 176 10.59 23.01 8.50
CA ALA A 176 9.35 23.77 8.77
C ALA A 176 9.24 25.04 7.90
N GLN A 177 10.35 25.73 7.71
CA GLN A 177 10.40 26.93 6.86
C GLN A 177 10.24 26.57 5.37
N ILE A 178 10.86 25.48 4.93
CA ILE A 178 10.71 24.95 3.56
C ILE A 178 9.25 24.58 3.30
N PHE A 179 8.64 23.82 4.20
CA PHE A 179 7.22 23.45 4.11
C PHE A 179 6.34 24.70 4.02
N ARG A 180 6.49 25.64 4.96
CA ARG A 180 5.67 26.85 4.99
C ARG A 180 5.88 27.73 3.76
N ARG A 181 7.14 27.93 3.32
CA ARG A 181 7.48 28.70 2.12
C ARG A 181 6.85 28.09 0.86
N SER A 182 6.98 26.79 0.69
CA SER A 182 6.39 26.08 -0.46
C SER A 182 4.87 26.13 -0.47
N GLY A 183 4.23 26.02 0.69
CA GLY A 183 2.78 26.15 0.81
C GLY A 183 2.28 27.56 0.49
N LEU A 184 3.03 28.60 0.85
CA LEU A 184 2.70 29.98 0.44
C LEU A 184 2.87 30.20 -1.06
N LEU A 185 3.87 29.59 -1.69
CA LEU A 185 4.07 29.65 -3.14
C LEU A 185 2.92 28.94 -3.88
N ASP A 186 2.52 27.77 -3.40
CA ASP A 186 1.35 27.04 -3.92
C ASP A 186 0.06 27.88 -3.80
N LYS A 187 -0.19 28.45 -2.61
CA LYS A 187 -1.33 29.35 -2.38
C LYS A 187 -1.29 30.58 -3.28
N GLN A 188 -0.10 31.18 -3.49
CA GLN A 188 0.08 32.33 -4.36
C GLN A 188 -0.35 32.04 -5.80
N GLU A 189 -0.03 30.85 -6.29
CA GLU A 189 -0.37 30.44 -7.65
C GLU A 189 -1.87 30.22 -7.84
N HIS A 190 -2.57 29.70 -6.82
CA HIS A 190 -3.96 29.26 -6.95
C HIS A 190 -5.00 30.21 -6.34
N GLY A 191 -4.64 31.06 -5.42
CA GLY A 191 -5.61 31.89 -4.70
C GLY A 191 -5.12 33.28 -4.31
N GLY A 192 -3.84 33.56 -4.47
CA GLY A 192 -3.20 34.80 -4.02
C GLY A 192 -2.92 34.81 -2.51
N LEU A 193 -2.09 35.75 -2.09
CA LEU A 193 -1.66 35.93 -0.70
C LEU A 193 -2.28 37.19 -0.11
N THR A 194 -2.51 37.19 1.20
CA THR A 194 -2.73 38.41 1.98
C THR A 194 -1.43 39.20 2.11
N ASP A 195 -1.51 40.49 2.53
CA ASP A 195 -0.33 41.31 2.78
C ASP A 195 0.60 40.66 3.83
N GLY A 196 0.02 40.08 4.90
CA GLY A 196 0.77 39.38 5.93
C GLY A 196 1.49 38.14 5.41
N GLU A 197 0.83 37.33 4.57
CA GLU A 197 1.44 36.15 3.95
C GLU A 197 2.52 36.54 2.92
N THR A 198 2.35 37.65 2.23
CA THR A 198 3.37 38.19 1.31
C THR A 198 4.63 38.57 2.09
N GLN A 199 4.48 39.26 3.24
CA GLN A 199 5.60 39.57 4.10
C GLN A 199 6.27 38.31 4.68
N GLU A 200 5.46 37.34 5.16
CA GLU A 200 5.96 36.05 5.64
C GLU A 200 6.76 35.31 4.58
N LEU A 201 6.30 35.29 3.33
CA LEU A 201 7.02 34.66 2.21
C LEU A 201 8.40 35.32 1.97
N GLN A 202 8.48 36.66 2.09
CA GLN A 202 9.75 37.38 1.99
C GLN A 202 10.69 37.05 3.18
N ASP A 203 10.18 37.01 4.39
CA ASP A 203 10.93 36.68 5.60
C ASP A 203 11.48 35.24 5.55
N LEU A 204 10.68 34.29 5.08
CA LEU A 204 11.11 32.91 4.86
C LEU A 204 12.19 32.81 3.77
N ALA A 205 12.05 33.61 2.70
CA ALA A 205 13.07 33.67 1.65
C ALA A 205 14.42 34.22 2.14
N ALA A 206 14.41 35.11 3.14
CA ALA A 206 15.60 35.63 3.78
C ALA A 206 16.18 34.67 4.84
N THR A 207 15.34 33.84 5.45
CA THR A 207 15.73 32.93 6.54
C THR A 207 16.37 31.64 6.02
N ILE A 208 15.86 31.08 4.90
CA ILE A 208 16.38 29.86 4.31
C ILE A 208 17.60 30.21 3.46
N PRO A 209 18.79 29.62 3.73
CA PRO A 209 19.97 29.85 2.89
C PRO A 209 19.68 29.53 1.42
N SER A 210 20.21 30.37 0.53
CA SER A 210 19.96 30.23 -0.93
C SER A 210 20.41 28.89 -1.48
N GLU A 211 21.52 28.35 -1.00
CA GLU A 211 22.07 27.05 -1.37
C GLU A 211 21.15 25.90 -0.94
N VAL A 212 20.54 25.99 0.24
CA VAL A 212 19.56 24.99 0.73
C VAL A 212 18.31 24.99 -0.14
N TRP A 213 17.78 26.17 -0.43
CA TRP A 213 16.59 26.29 -1.28
C TRP A 213 16.86 25.82 -2.71
N GLN A 214 18.03 26.16 -3.28
CA GLN A 214 18.42 25.73 -4.61
C GLN A 214 18.62 24.22 -4.69
N ASP A 215 19.33 23.61 -3.75
CA ASP A 215 19.50 22.15 -3.71
C ASP A 215 18.14 21.43 -3.68
N TRP A 216 17.28 21.84 -2.76
CA TRP A 216 15.96 21.23 -2.60
C TRP A 216 15.09 21.38 -3.85
N THR A 217 15.03 22.58 -4.45
CA THR A 217 14.18 22.84 -5.63
C THR A 217 14.75 22.20 -6.90
N GLN A 218 16.07 22.16 -7.07
CA GLN A 218 16.70 21.51 -8.24
C GLN A 218 16.48 20.00 -8.23
N ARG A 219 16.55 19.36 -7.06
CA ARG A 219 16.26 17.92 -6.92
C ARG A 219 14.81 17.65 -7.28
N ARG A 220 13.87 18.43 -6.76
CA ARG A 220 12.44 18.32 -7.11
C ARG A 220 12.21 18.50 -8.62
N ALA A 221 12.83 19.48 -9.24
CA ALA A 221 12.70 19.70 -10.68
C ALA A 221 13.17 18.51 -11.52
N LYS A 222 14.27 17.86 -11.10
CA LYS A 222 14.75 16.63 -11.75
C LYS A 222 13.75 15.48 -11.59
N ASN A 223 13.22 15.27 -10.37
CA ASN A 223 12.23 14.23 -10.11
C ASN A 223 10.95 14.49 -10.91
N PHE A 224 10.48 15.74 -10.95
CA PHE A 224 9.31 16.13 -11.74
C PHE A 224 9.47 15.77 -13.24
N THR A 225 10.66 16.03 -13.82
CA THR A 225 10.96 15.62 -15.20
C THR A 225 10.94 14.10 -15.38
N VAL A 226 11.41 13.34 -14.39
CA VAL A 226 11.33 11.87 -14.40
C VAL A 226 9.87 11.42 -14.38
N ASP A 227 9.04 12.03 -13.53
CA ASP A 227 7.61 11.69 -13.44
C ASP A 227 6.87 11.95 -14.77
N GLU A 228 7.15 13.07 -15.46
CA GLU A 228 6.62 13.33 -16.81
C GLU A 228 7.03 12.22 -17.80
N ARG A 229 8.29 11.77 -17.77
CA ARG A 229 8.77 10.67 -18.61
C ARG A 229 8.09 9.34 -18.30
N LEU A 230 7.85 9.03 -17.03
CA LEU A 230 7.14 7.81 -16.63
C LEU A 230 5.66 7.86 -17.06
N ILE A 231 5.02 9.02 -17.01
CA ILE A 231 3.67 9.23 -17.58
C ILE A 231 3.71 8.96 -19.09
N ASP A 232 4.72 9.42 -19.82
CA ASP A 232 4.89 9.15 -21.25
C ASP A 232 5.11 7.66 -21.55
N LEU A 233 5.83 6.93 -20.69
CA LEU A 233 5.99 5.49 -20.82
C LEU A 233 4.65 4.75 -20.68
N SER A 234 3.76 5.21 -19.80
CA SER A 234 2.42 4.65 -19.71
C SER A 234 1.56 4.96 -20.93
N ARG A 235 1.68 6.17 -21.53
CA ARG A 235 1.00 6.54 -22.78
C ARG A 235 1.43 5.65 -23.95
N THR A 236 2.72 5.36 -24.06
CA THR A 236 3.26 4.52 -25.14
C THR A 236 2.98 3.03 -24.94
N GLY A 237 2.51 2.62 -23.77
CA GLY A 237 2.25 1.23 -23.41
C GLY A 237 3.50 0.46 -23.00
N ALA A 238 4.61 1.13 -22.74
CA ALA A 238 5.77 0.52 -22.09
C ALA A 238 5.43 0.08 -20.66
N LEU A 239 4.56 0.84 -19.98
CA LEU A 239 3.91 0.46 -18.72
C LEU A 239 2.43 0.16 -18.99
N ASP A 240 1.90 -0.92 -18.43
CA ASP A 240 0.47 -1.24 -18.49
C ASP A 240 -0.35 -0.44 -17.49
N LEU A 241 0.27 -0.09 -16.35
CA LEU A 241 -0.24 0.85 -15.36
C LEU A 241 0.94 1.52 -14.65
N PHE A 242 0.85 2.82 -14.45
CA PHE A 242 1.78 3.59 -13.62
C PHE A 242 1.01 4.36 -12.55
N ILE A 243 1.44 4.18 -11.30
CA ILE A 243 0.87 4.86 -10.13
C ILE A 243 1.93 5.81 -9.57
N LEU A 244 1.56 7.07 -9.42
CA LEU A 244 2.39 8.07 -8.76
C LEU A 244 1.75 8.46 -7.42
N GLY A 245 2.46 8.19 -6.34
CA GLY A 245 2.00 8.45 -4.98
C GLY A 245 2.36 9.86 -4.52
N LYS A 246 1.38 10.56 -3.96
CA LYS A 246 1.59 11.81 -3.22
C LYS A 246 1.90 11.45 -1.77
N ASP A 247 3.18 11.12 -1.52
CA ASP A 247 3.63 10.69 -0.20
C ASP A 247 3.59 11.85 0.80
N ASP A 248 3.06 11.62 2.01
CA ASP A 248 2.94 12.60 3.10
C ASP A 248 2.54 14.00 2.61
N ASN A 249 1.46 14.08 1.84
CA ASN A 249 1.01 15.32 1.21
C ASN A 249 0.20 16.22 2.17
N ALA A 250 0.01 17.46 1.77
CA ALA A 250 -0.83 18.44 2.45
C ALA A 250 -1.50 19.36 1.43
N PRO A 251 -2.68 19.93 1.75
CA PRO A 251 -3.44 20.80 0.83
C PRO A 251 -2.70 22.01 0.27
N LEU A 252 -1.63 22.46 0.95
CA LEU A 252 -0.75 23.54 0.51
C LEU A 252 0.70 23.11 0.73
N SER A 253 1.36 22.70 -0.35
CA SER A 253 2.75 22.22 -0.31
C SER A 253 3.35 22.18 -1.72
N ALA A 254 4.67 22.02 -1.85
CA ALA A 254 5.29 21.78 -3.15
C ALA A 254 4.75 20.50 -3.81
N THR A 255 4.52 19.45 -3.03
CA THR A 255 3.94 18.19 -3.52
C THR A 255 2.55 18.40 -4.11
N HIS A 256 1.69 19.18 -3.44
CA HIS A 256 0.37 19.54 -3.96
C HIS A 256 0.48 20.34 -5.27
N ALA A 257 1.29 21.41 -5.33
CA ALA A 257 1.48 22.21 -6.54
C ALA A 257 1.96 21.35 -7.71
N GLU A 258 2.99 20.52 -7.51
CA GLU A 258 3.52 19.63 -8.54
C GLU A 258 2.48 18.59 -8.99
N SER A 259 1.67 18.06 -8.05
CA SER A 259 0.60 17.12 -8.39
C SER A 259 -0.43 17.74 -9.33
N LEU A 260 -0.80 19.00 -9.12
CA LEU A 260 -1.71 19.73 -10.01
C LEU A 260 -1.11 19.94 -11.42
N TRP A 261 0.20 20.21 -11.51
CA TRP A 261 0.88 20.34 -12.79
C TRP A 261 0.97 19.01 -13.53
N LEU A 262 1.33 17.91 -12.84
CA LEU A 262 1.35 16.57 -13.44
C LEU A 262 -0.04 16.09 -13.85
N ALA A 263 -1.09 16.41 -13.10
CA ALA A 263 -2.46 16.11 -13.49
C ALA A 263 -2.84 16.83 -14.79
N ARG A 264 -2.48 18.10 -14.94
CA ARG A 264 -2.66 18.85 -16.20
C ARG A 264 -1.85 18.24 -17.35
N TYR A 265 -0.60 17.86 -17.09
CA TYR A 265 0.25 17.18 -18.06
C TYR A 265 -0.36 15.85 -18.52
N ALA A 266 -0.85 15.05 -17.59
CA ALA A 266 -1.48 13.76 -17.89
C ALA A 266 -2.78 13.90 -18.69
N THR A 267 -3.58 14.94 -18.42
CA THR A 267 -4.86 15.18 -19.10
C THR A 267 -4.71 15.82 -20.48
N ALA A 268 -3.62 16.52 -20.75
CA ALA A 268 -3.34 17.12 -22.06
C ALA A 268 -3.32 16.08 -23.20
N VAL A 269 -2.86 14.85 -22.89
CA VAL A 269 -2.98 13.66 -23.74
C VAL A 269 -3.55 12.55 -22.88
N PRO A 270 -4.84 12.22 -22.97
CA PRO A 270 -5.48 11.26 -22.07
C PRO A 270 -4.76 9.91 -22.01
N CYS A 271 -4.51 9.44 -20.79
CA CYS A 271 -3.86 8.17 -20.51
C CYS A 271 -4.63 7.40 -19.43
N THR A 272 -5.27 6.29 -19.81
CA THR A 272 -6.00 5.43 -18.87
C THR A 272 -5.09 4.50 -18.06
N ARG A 273 -3.78 4.52 -18.33
CA ARG A 273 -2.76 3.70 -17.69
C ARG A 273 -1.95 4.46 -16.65
N PHE A 274 -2.42 5.65 -16.25
CA PHE A 274 -1.80 6.48 -15.23
C PHE A 274 -2.83 6.83 -14.16
N GLN A 275 -2.42 6.73 -12.90
CA GLN A 275 -3.18 7.16 -11.73
C GLN A 275 -2.25 7.94 -10.79
N MET A 276 -2.79 8.94 -10.11
CA MET A 276 -2.08 9.70 -9.07
C MET A 276 -3.01 9.90 -7.89
N LEU A 277 -2.58 9.50 -6.69
CA LEU A 277 -3.36 9.57 -5.46
C LEU A 277 -2.45 9.73 -4.24
N ALA A 278 -3.04 10.02 -3.08
CA ALA A 278 -2.31 10.10 -1.82
C ALA A 278 -1.91 8.69 -1.37
N GLY A 279 -0.68 8.55 -0.85
CA GLY A 279 -0.10 7.30 -0.38
C GLY A 279 1.12 6.86 -1.19
N ILE A 280 1.73 5.76 -0.80
CA ILE A 280 2.83 5.07 -1.50
C ILE A 280 3.04 3.64 -0.99
N ASP A 281 2.95 3.40 0.35
CA ASP A 281 3.33 2.13 0.97
C ASP A 281 2.35 0.98 0.62
N GLU A 282 1.11 1.27 0.27
CA GLU A 282 0.06 0.33 -0.13
C GLU A 282 0.16 -0.13 -1.59
N PHE A 283 0.84 0.64 -2.46
CA PHE A 283 0.78 0.40 -3.91
C PHE A 283 1.34 -0.95 -4.33
N ALA A 284 2.35 -1.44 -3.62
CA ALA A 284 2.87 -2.78 -3.87
C ALA A 284 1.78 -3.85 -3.67
N ALA A 285 1.03 -3.80 -2.56
CA ALA A 285 -0.04 -4.75 -2.27
C ALA A 285 -1.19 -4.65 -3.28
N LEU A 286 -1.59 -3.42 -3.64
CA LEU A 286 -2.64 -3.17 -4.65
C LEU A 286 -2.24 -3.67 -6.05
N LEU A 287 -1.00 -3.43 -6.48
CA LEU A 287 -0.53 -3.84 -7.80
C LEU A 287 -0.24 -5.34 -7.88
N LEU A 288 0.18 -5.98 -6.79
CA LEU A 288 0.27 -7.43 -6.71
C LEU A 288 -1.12 -8.07 -6.80
N ALA A 289 -2.12 -7.50 -6.11
CA ALA A 289 -3.51 -7.90 -6.26
C ALA A 289 -3.99 -7.71 -7.70
N ARG A 290 -3.66 -6.59 -8.34
CA ARG A 290 -3.97 -6.33 -9.75
C ARG A 290 -3.34 -7.38 -10.67
N ALA A 291 -2.06 -7.70 -10.48
CA ALA A 291 -1.36 -8.68 -11.32
C ALA A 291 -2.01 -10.06 -11.23
N VAL A 292 -2.38 -10.50 -10.02
CA VAL A 292 -3.11 -11.75 -9.79
C VAL A 292 -4.50 -11.71 -10.43
N ASN A 293 -5.27 -10.66 -10.21
CA ASN A 293 -6.63 -10.53 -10.73
C ASN A 293 -6.66 -10.49 -12.28
N ASP A 294 -5.74 -9.75 -12.89
CA ASP A 294 -5.62 -9.68 -14.35
C ASP A 294 -5.21 -11.04 -14.96
N GLU A 295 -4.33 -11.79 -14.28
CA GLU A 295 -3.88 -13.10 -14.75
C GLU A 295 -4.97 -14.17 -14.63
N GLU A 296 -5.78 -14.09 -13.58
CA GLU A 296 -6.90 -15.02 -13.37
C GLU A 296 -8.19 -14.56 -14.07
N HIS A 297 -8.18 -13.37 -14.69
CA HIS A 297 -9.36 -12.76 -15.32
C HIS A 297 -10.53 -12.57 -14.33
N VAL A 298 -10.22 -12.22 -13.11
CA VAL A 298 -11.18 -11.95 -12.03
C VAL A 298 -11.30 -10.46 -11.80
N VAL A 299 -12.51 -9.98 -11.57
CA VAL A 299 -12.81 -8.61 -11.12
C VAL A 299 -13.51 -8.69 -9.78
N PRO A 300 -12.81 -8.47 -8.65
CA PRO A 300 -13.45 -8.50 -7.33
C PRO A 300 -14.47 -7.38 -7.17
N PHE A 301 -15.63 -7.69 -6.58
CA PHE A 301 -16.65 -6.73 -6.20
C PHE A 301 -16.51 -6.40 -4.72
N VAL A 302 -16.38 -5.12 -4.39
CA VAL A 302 -16.14 -4.63 -3.04
C VAL A 302 -17.26 -3.70 -2.60
N ASN A 303 -17.88 -4.01 -1.47
CA ASN A 303 -18.78 -3.07 -0.81
C ASN A 303 -18.00 -2.28 0.23
N VAL A 304 -17.95 -0.96 0.09
CA VAL A 304 -17.22 -0.07 1.01
C VAL A 304 -18.20 0.58 1.98
N GLN A 305 -17.92 0.44 3.26
CA GLN A 305 -18.73 1.03 4.32
C GLN A 305 -17.83 1.76 5.33
N TYR A 306 -18.33 2.84 5.87
CA TYR A 306 -17.60 3.68 6.82
C TYR A 306 -18.27 3.59 8.21
N ASN A 307 -17.47 3.81 9.26
CA ASN A 307 -18.02 4.11 10.56
C ASN A 307 -18.90 5.37 10.49
N TRP A 308 -19.76 5.58 11.48
CA TRP A 308 -20.68 6.72 11.48
C TRP A 308 -19.93 8.07 11.51
N GLY A 309 -20.59 9.15 11.07
CA GLY A 309 -20.03 10.50 11.03
C GLY A 309 -19.69 10.96 9.63
N VAL A 310 -18.54 11.62 9.47
CA VAL A 310 -18.12 12.20 8.17
C VAL A 310 -17.73 11.13 7.12
N GLY A 311 -17.35 9.94 7.58
CA GLY A 311 -17.05 8.80 6.71
C GLY A 311 -16.02 9.15 5.62
N GLY A 312 -16.30 8.72 4.40
CA GLY A 312 -15.41 8.93 3.24
C GLY A 312 -15.22 10.39 2.81
N ALA A 313 -16.01 11.33 3.34
CA ALA A 313 -15.83 12.77 3.04
C ALA A 313 -14.67 13.41 3.84
N MET A 314 -14.10 12.72 4.82
CA MET A 314 -12.93 13.23 5.52
C MET A 314 -11.73 13.34 4.58
N VAL A 315 -10.89 14.36 4.81
CA VAL A 315 -9.54 14.44 4.25
C VAL A 315 -8.58 14.00 5.36
N PRO A 316 -7.94 12.83 5.22
CA PRO A 316 -7.05 12.32 6.27
C PRO A 316 -5.81 13.18 6.47
N ASP A 317 -5.17 13.05 7.64
CA ASP A 317 -3.82 13.56 7.83
C ASP A 317 -2.88 12.96 6.77
N TYR A 318 -1.92 13.75 6.30
CA TYR A 318 -0.97 13.38 5.22
C TYR A 318 -1.62 13.16 3.84
N SER A 319 -2.82 13.71 3.63
CA SER A 319 -3.52 13.69 2.34
C SER A 319 -4.02 15.09 1.95
N ASP A 320 -4.30 15.29 0.68
CA ASP A 320 -4.91 16.49 0.11
C ASP A 320 -6.26 16.20 -0.56
N GLU A 321 -6.76 14.97 -0.42
CA GLU A 321 -7.98 14.52 -1.09
C GLU A 321 -8.93 13.80 -0.12
N PRO A 322 -10.26 13.80 -0.39
CA PRO A 322 -11.23 13.03 0.36
C PRO A 322 -10.91 11.52 0.32
N LEU A 323 -11.09 10.84 1.43
CA LEU A 323 -10.83 9.41 1.57
C LEU A 323 -11.59 8.55 0.55
N VAL A 324 -12.82 8.93 0.21
CA VAL A 324 -13.63 8.22 -0.79
C VAL A 324 -12.98 8.21 -2.16
N ASP A 325 -12.28 9.28 -2.55
CA ASP A 325 -11.61 9.40 -3.84
C ASP A 325 -10.36 8.52 -3.88
N SER A 326 -9.58 8.49 -2.79
CA SER A 326 -8.44 7.56 -2.63
C SER A 326 -8.90 6.11 -2.72
N ILE A 327 -9.98 5.73 -1.99
CA ILE A 327 -10.52 4.35 -2.02
C ILE A 327 -11.00 3.96 -3.43
N GLN A 328 -11.62 4.86 -4.16
CA GLN A 328 -12.02 4.60 -5.53
C GLN A 328 -10.82 4.34 -6.45
N SER A 329 -9.76 5.11 -6.26
CA SER A 329 -8.50 4.89 -6.98
C SER A 329 -7.84 3.58 -6.60
N ASP A 330 -7.80 3.22 -5.31
CA ASP A 330 -7.27 1.93 -4.83
C ASP A 330 -8.00 0.74 -5.44
N LEU A 331 -9.34 0.80 -5.51
CA LEU A 331 -10.15 -0.24 -6.16
C LEU A 331 -9.76 -0.42 -7.62
N LEU A 332 -9.64 0.69 -8.37
CA LEU A 332 -9.21 0.65 -9.77
C LEU A 332 -7.80 0.06 -9.91
N ILE A 333 -6.88 0.45 -9.03
CA ILE A 333 -5.50 -0.07 -9.03
C ILE A 333 -5.49 -1.58 -8.78
N ALA A 334 -6.24 -2.07 -7.79
CA ALA A 334 -6.36 -3.50 -7.49
C ALA A 334 -7.13 -4.30 -8.56
N GLY A 335 -7.74 -3.64 -9.55
CA GLY A 335 -8.59 -4.28 -10.55
C GLY A 335 -9.96 -4.68 -10.01
N ALA A 336 -10.42 -4.03 -8.95
CA ALA A 336 -11.69 -4.27 -8.28
C ALA A 336 -12.73 -3.20 -8.63
N VAL A 337 -14.00 -3.46 -8.31
CA VAL A 337 -15.12 -2.55 -8.58
C VAL A 337 -15.97 -2.39 -7.33
N ALA A 338 -16.32 -1.14 -7.01
CA ALA A 338 -17.24 -0.84 -5.92
C ALA A 338 -18.66 -1.26 -6.26
N VAL A 339 -19.35 -1.90 -5.31
CA VAL A 339 -20.78 -2.22 -5.41
C VAL A 339 -21.54 -1.68 -4.19
N PRO A 340 -22.75 -1.11 -4.40
CA PRO A 340 -23.49 -0.45 -3.32
C PRO A 340 -24.16 -1.46 -2.35
N ASP A 341 -24.45 -2.67 -2.80
CA ASP A 341 -25.12 -3.69 -2.03
C ASP A 341 -24.14 -4.80 -1.62
N PRO A 342 -23.93 -5.05 -0.31
CA PRO A 342 -23.05 -6.13 0.15
C PRO A 342 -23.47 -7.51 -0.34
N ALA A 343 -24.74 -7.74 -0.68
CA ALA A 343 -25.21 -9.01 -1.25
C ALA A 343 -24.59 -9.33 -2.62
N HIS A 344 -24.03 -8.34 -3.32
CA HIS A 344 -23.36 -8.51 -4.61
C HIS A 344 -21.83 -8.39 -4.50
N ALA A 345 -21.31 -8.27 -3.28
CA ALA A 345 -19.88 -8.10 -3.05
C ALA A 345 -19.18 -9.44 -2.78
N ASP A 346 -17.95 -9.57 -3.24
CA ASP A 346 -17.06 -10.66 -2.84
C ASP A 346 -16.49 -10.41 -1.44
N LEU A 347 -16.34 -9.12 -1.06
CA LEU A 347 -15.93 -8.70 0.27
C LEU A 347 -16.57 -7.36 0.68
N VAL A 348 -16.71 -7.15 1.98
CA VAL A 348 -17.11 -5.87 2.61
C VAL A 348 -15.88 -5.24 3.25
N LEU A 349 -15.49 -4.06 2.79
CA LEU A 349 -14.45 -3.24 3.39
C LEU A 349 -15.10 -2.28 4.39
N LEU A 350 -14.90 -2.53 5.69
CA LEU A 350 -15.29 -1.63 6.75
C LEU A 350 -14.15 -0.69 7.08
N VAL A 351 -14.37 0.61 6.90
CA VAL A 351 -13.38 1.64 7.21
C VAL A 351 -13.74 2.29 8.55
N ASN A 352 -12.89 2.08 9.55
CA ASN A 352 -13.04 2.69 10.86
C ASN A 352 -12.59 4.15 10.83
N THR A 353 -13.47 5.02 10.35
CA THR A 353 -13.22 6.48 10.28
C THR A 353 -13.56 7.15 11.61
N PRO A 354 -12.78 8.18 12.07
CA PRO A 354 -13.19 8.99 13.21
C PRO A 354 -14.43 9.81 12.84
N PRO A 355 -15.44 9.89 13.74
CA PRO A 355 -16.72 10.51 13.44
C PRO A 355 -16.67 11.98 13.03
N ASP A 356 -15.72 12.74 13.56
CA ASP A 356 -15.50 14.17 13.26
C ASP A 356 -14.40 14.42 12.21
N GLY A 357 -13.81 13.34 11.66
CA GLY A 357 -12.72 13.39 10.68
C GLY A 357 -11.35 13.72 11.26
N LYS A 358 -11.20 13.77 12.59
CA LYS A 358 -9.93 14.05 13.24
C LYS A 358 -9.27 12.77 13.73
N MET A 359 -8.09 12.52 13.19
CA MET A 359 -7.32 11.33 13.54
C MET A 359 -6.49 11.57 14.82
N GLY A 360 -6.31 10.51 15.59
CA GLY A 360 -5.29 10.43 16.65
C GLY A 360 -4.02 9.76 16.17
N TYR A 361 -3.11 9.46 17.11
CA TYR A 361 -1.91 8.66 16.83
C TYR A 361 -1.98 7.32 17.57
N GLY A 362 -1.57 6.24 16.92
CA GLY A 362 -1.59 4.89 17.50
C GLY A 362 -0.79 4.78 18.80
N ASN A 363 0.31 5.52 18.90
CA ASN A 363 1.19 5.55 20.08
C ASN A 363 0.86 6.68 21.07
N ALA A 364 -0.23 7.41 20.91
CA ALA A 364 -0.61 8.49 21.83
C ALA A 364 -1.17 7.95 23.16
N PRO A 365 -1.01 8.67 24.27
CA PRO A 365 -1.51 8.25 25.59
C PRO A 365 -3.02 8.03 25.66
N ASP A 366 -3.80 8.71 24.82
CA ASP A 366 -5.25 8.61 24.72
C ASP A 366 -5.72 7.39 23.93
N ASN A 367 -4.81 6.64 23.32
CA ASN A 367 -5.09 5.32 22.75
C ASN A 367 -5.00 4.22 23.84
N ASP A 368 -5.71 4.43 24.93
CA ASP A 368 -5.69 3.56 26.12
C ASP A 368 -6.76 2.46 26.12
N GLY A 369 -7.55 2.38 25.05
CA GLY A 369 -8.68 1.46 24.90
C GLY A 369 -10.03 2.07 25.28
N THR A 370 -10.06 3.36 25.66
CA THR A 370 -11.33 4.08 25.83
C THR A 370 -12.03 4.21 24.48
N ASP A 371 -13.31 3.82 24.41
CA ASP A 371 -14.11 3.87 23.18
C ASP A 371 -14.55 5.29 22.86
N LEU A 372 -13.72 6.01 22.11
CA LEU A 372 -13.98 7.38 21.67
C LEU A 372 -14.74 7.46 20.33
N TYR A 373 -14.74 6.39 19.55
CA TYR A 373 -15.21 6.38 18.17
C TYR A 373 -16.29 5.33 17.89
N ASP A 374 -16.97 4.87 18.95
CA ASP A 374 -18.01 3.83 18.89
C ASP A 374 -17.50 2.48 18.31
N ALA A 375 -16.31 2.12 18.71
CA ALA A 375 -15.61 0.91 18.29
C ALA A 375 -16.41 -0.37 18.58
N GLN A 376 -17.13 -0.43 19.71
CA GLN A 376 -17.99 -1.56 20.05
C GLN A 376 -19.14 -1.74 19.07
N SER A 377 -19.75 -0.66 18.59
CA SER A 377 -20.83 -0.76 17.60
C SER A 377 -20.30 -1.23 16.26
N LEU A 378 -19.11 -0.75 15.84
CA LEU A 378 -18.47 -1.22 14.62
C LEU A 378 -18.10 -2.70 14.71
N ALA A 379 -17.53 -3.16 15.84
CA ALA A 379 -17.19 -4.57 16.05
C ALA A 379 -18.44 -5.46 15.99
N ARG A 380 -19.54 -5.08 16.66
CA ARG A 380 -20.82 -5.82 16.58
C ARG A 380 -21.41 -5.82 15.18
N TYR A 381 -21.27 -4.72 14.45
CA TYR A 381 -21.71 -4.64 13.05
C TYR A 381 -20.89 -5.59 12.16
N ALA A 382 -19.56 -5.59 12.30
CA ALA A 382 -18.70 -6.56 11.63
C ALA A 382 -19.11 -8.01 11.95
N GLY A 383 -19.38 -8.31 13.24
CA GLY A 383 -19.88 -9.62 13.66
C GLY A 383 -21.21 -9.99 13.02
N SER A 384 -22.13 -9.03 12.85
CA SER A 384 -23.41 -9.27 12.19
C SER A 384 -23.26 -9.59 10.70
N LEU A 385 -22.33 -8.91 10.01
CA LEU A 385 -22.00 -9.20 8.61
C LEU A 385 -21.37 -10.59 8.46
N ILE A 386 -20.41 -10.92 9.30
CA ILE A 386 -19.77 -12.25 9.33
C ILE A 386 -20.82 -13.35 9.59
N ALA A 387 -21.73 -13.15 10.54
CA ALA A 387 -22.79 -14.11 10.84
C ALA A 387 -23.78 -14.31 9.66
N GLN A 388 -23.89 -13.33 8.76
CA GLN A 388 -24.65 -13.41 7.51
C GLN A 388 -23.86 -14.06 6.37
N GLY A 389 -22.59 -14.41 6.59
CA GLY A 389 -21.73 -15.05 5.61
C GLY A 389 -20.93 -14.08 4.75
N TYR A 390 -20.92 -12.78 5.06
CA TYR A 390 -20.07 -11.81 4.34
C TYR A 390 -18.61 -11.94 4.79
N ARG A 391 -17.69 -11.78 3.83
CA ARG A 391 -16.26 -11.68 4.07
C ARG A 391 -15.91 -10.24 4.40
N VAL A 392 -15.44 -10.00 5.63
CA VAL A 392 -15.21 -8.65 6.15
C VAL A 392 -13.72 -8.36 6.24
N VAL A 393 -13.31 -7.21 5.72
CA VAL A 393 -11.97 -6.63 5.85
C VAL A 393 -12.12 -5.31 6.60
N ILE A 394 -11.22 -5.01 7.53
CA ILE A 394 -11.22 -3.76 8.29
C ILE A 394 -10.00 -2.92 7.96
N ALA A 395 -10.22 -1.67 7.56
CA ALA A 395 -9.22 -0.62 7.53
C ALA A 395 -9.42 0.28 8.76
N ASP A 396 -8.50 0.22 9.69
CA ASP A 396 -8.57 0.94 10.97
C ASP A 396 -7.76 2.24 10.87
N ILE A 397 -8.44 3.36 10.69
CA ILE A 397 -7.83 4.66 10.42
C ILE A 397 -8.21 5.79 11.38
N THR A 398 -8.82 5.46 12.51
CA THR A 398 -9.06 6.48 13.57
C THR A 398 -7.75 6.98 14.18
N ARG A 399 -6.68 6.18 14.03
CA ARG A 399 -5.34 6.48 14.51
C ARG A 399 -4.32 6.37 13.35
N THR A 400 -3.43 7.33 13.26
CA THR A 400 -2.26 7.25 12.38
C THR A 400 -1.16 6.45 13.05
N ASN A 401 -0.46 5.62 12.29
CA ASN A 401 0.72 4.86 12.74
C ASN A 401 0.43 3.86 13.88
N GLY A 402 -0.71 3.19 13.85
CA GLY A 402 -1.06 2.13 14.79
C GLY A 402 -2.56 1.93 14.91
N ALA A 403 -2.96 0.75 15.35
CA ALA A 403 -4.34 0.34 15.56
C ALA A 403 -5.05 1.16 16.65
N ASP A 404 -6.36 1.29 16.55
CA ASP A 404 -7.22 1.76 17.63
C ASP A 404 -7.40 0.65 18.68
N ASN A 405 -6.85 0.86 19.86
CA ASN A 405 -6.96 -0.11 20.96
C ASN A 405 -8.41 -0.41 21.36
N ALA A 406 -9.33 0.54 21.23
CA ALA A 406 -10.74 0.32 21.54
C ALA A 406 -11.37 -0.65 20.53
N LEU A 407 -11.15 -0.48 19.23
CA LEU A 407 -11.64 -1.38 18.20
C LEU A 407 -11.05 -2.78 18.34
N MET A 408 -9.73 -2.88 18.54
CA MET A 408 -9.07 -4.17 18.67
C MET A 408 -9.53 -4.95 19.91
N ASN A 409 -9.75 -4.24 21.04
CA ASN A 409 -10.34 -4.84 22.23
C ASN A 409 -11.77 -5.33 21.97
N ALA A 410 -12.59 -4.52 21.30
CA ALA A 410 -13.95 -4.91 20.96
C ALA A 410 -14.00 -6.13 20.02
N LEU A 411 -13.17 -6.17 18.98
CA LEU A 411 -13.04 -7.32 18.08
C LEU A 411 -12.59 -8.58 18.82
N ARG A 412 -11.63 -8.45 19.74
CA ARG A 412 -11.19 -9.56 20.59
C ARG A 412 -12.33 -10.09 21.48
N ASP A 413 -13.00 -9.19 22.16
CA ASP A 413 -14.04 -9.54 23.16
C ASP A 413 -15.27 -10.16 22.48
N GLU A 414 -15.57 -9.80 21.23
CA GLU A 414 -16.59 -10.43 20.38
C GLU A 414 -16.08 -11.72 19.68
N GLY A 415 -14.79 -12.07 19.84
CA GLY A 415 -14.20 -13.27 19.24
C GLY A 415 -14.08 -13.20 17.71
N LEU A 416 -13.84 -12.00 17.16
CA LEU A 416 -13.85 -11.74 15.71
C LEU A 416 -12.45 -11.65 15.08
N LEU A 417 -11.38 -11.56 15.86
CA LEU A 417 -10.02 -11.32 15.35
C LEU A 417 -9.65 -12.25 14.17
N PHE A 418 -9.84 -13.55 14.31
CA PHE A 418 -9.57 -14.55 13.26
C PHE A 418 -10.84 -14.99 12.52
N LYS A 419 -11.82 -14.10 12.37
CA LYS A 419 -12.99 -14.26 11.49
C LYS A 419 -13.04 -13.21 10.39
N LEU A 420 -12.09 -12.28 10.41
CA LEU A 420 -11.89 -11.30 9.36
C LEU A 420 -11.13 -11.93 8.17
N TYR A 421 -11.21 -11.31 7.01
CA TYR A 421 -10.46 -11.66 5.82
C TYR A 421 -9.29 -10.71 5.54
N GLY A 422 -9.13 -9.67 6.34
CA GLY A 422 -8.02 -8.73 6.30
C GLY A 422 -8.19 -7.63 7.35
N TYR A 423 -7.07 -7.05 7.73
CA TYR A 423 -6.98 -5.92 8.65
C TYR A 423 -5.72 -5.12 8.36
N ALA A 424 -5.80 -3.81 8.44
CA ALA A 424 -4.62 -2.96 8.53
C ALA A 424 -4.94 -1.69 9.34
N GLY A 425 -3.99 -1.27 10.19
CA GLY A 425 -4.10 -0.11 11.07
C GLY A 425 -2.78 0.60 11.27
N TRP A 426 -1.75 0.30 10.46
CA TRP A 426 -0.48 0.99 10.55
C TRP A 426 -0.16 1.75 9.27
N ASN A 427 0.52 2.90 9.49
CA ASN A 427 0.90 3.96 8.60
C ASN A 427 -0.19 5.05 8.48
N THR A 428 -0.19 5.86 7.42
CA THR A 428 -1.22 6.88 7.19
C THR A 428 -2.55 6.22 6.78
N ALA A 429 -3.63 6.99 6.81
CA ALA A 429 -4.96 6.42 6.54
C ALA A 429 -5.05 5.78 5.14
N THR A 430 -4.57 6.46 4.09
CA THR A 430 -4.59 5.96 2.72
C THR A 430 -3.79 4.68 2.58
N ASN A 431 -2.57 4.65 3.12
CA ASN A 431 -1.73 3.45 3.12
C ASN A 431 -2.41 2.26 3.83
N SER A 432 -3.04 2.50 5.01
CA SER A 432 -3.75 1.44 5.75
C SER A 432 -4.94 0.91 4.97
N VAL A 433 -5.74 1.79 4.35
CA VAL A 433 -6.90 1.38 3.55
C VAL A 433 -6.47 0.58 2.32
N GLY A 434 -5.54 1.10 1.55
CA GLY A 434 -5.07 0.43 0.33
C GLY A 434 -4.38 -0.90 0.63
N PHE A 435 -3.62 -1.01 1.73
CA PHE A 435 -3.02 -2.27 2.15
C PHE A 435 -4.09 -3.30 2.57
N ALA A 436 -5.07 -2.90 3.39
CA ALA A 436 -6.19 -3.77 3.77
C ALA A 436 -6.98 -4.24 2.55
N LEU A 437 -7.23 -3.36 1.58
CA LEU A 437 -7.93 -3.68 0.34
C LEU A 437 -7.11 -4.63 -0.54
N GLY A 438 -5.84 -4.31 -0.81
CA GLY A 438 -4.97 -5.13 -1.67
C GLY A 438 -4.80 -6.54 -1.15
N GLN A 439 -4.58 -6.70 0.17
CA GLN A 439 -4.53 -8.00 0.81
C GLN A 439 -5.91 -8.67 0.82
N GLY A 440 -6.98 -7.93 1.16
CA GLY A 440 -8.33 -8.45 1.32
C GLY A 440 -8.92 -9.06 0.06
N VAL A 441 -8.73 -8.42 -1.11
CA VAL A 441 -9.25 -8.95 -2.40
C VAL A 441 -8.56 -10.26 -2.82
N LEU A 442 -7.39 -10.55 -2.28
CA LEU A 442 -6.72 -11.84 -2.46
C LEU A 442 -7.14 -12.85 -1.39
N SER A 443 -7.23 -12.41 -0.15
CA SER A 443 -7.52 -13.26 1.02
C SER A 443 -8.86 -14.00 0.92
N VAL A 444 -9.86 -13.43 0.26
CA VAL A 444 -11.18 -14.07 0.08
C VAL A 444 -11.12 -15.40 -0.69
N ARG A 445 -9.98 -15.69 -1.32
CA ARG A 445 -9.72 -16.93 -2.08
C ARG A 445 -8.76 -17.88 -1.36
N LEU A 446 -8.24 -17.47 -0.19
CA LEU A 446 -7.30 -18.27 0.59
C LEU A 446 -8.02 -19.21 1.57
N PRO A 447 -7.39 -20.33 1.94
CA PRO A 447 -7.79 -21.12 3.10
C PRO A 447 -7.73 -20.30 4.40
N GLU A 448 -8.58 -20.65 5.38
CA GLU A 448 -8.64 -19.92 6.66
C GLU A 448 -7.29 -19.84 7.38
N ASP A 449 -6.53 -20.92 7.43
CA ASP A 449 -5.20 -20.95 8.06
C ASP A 449 -4.21 -19.94 7.43
N ASP A 450 -4.32 -19.70 6.13
CA ASP A 450 -3.49 -18.71 5.43
C ASP A 450 -3.94 -17.28 5.71
N VAL A 451 -5.26 -17.06 5.79
CA VAL A 451 -5.84 -15.77 6.20
C VAL A 451 -5.41 -15.44 7.64
N ASP A 452 -5.48 -16.42 8.55
CA ASP A 452 -5.04 -16.25 9.94
C ASP A 452 -3.56 -15.84 10.05
N CYS A 453 -2.69 -16.36 9.19
CA CYS A 453 -1.30 -15.93 9.11
C CYS A 453 -1.17 -14.45 8.77
N LEU A 454 -1.90 -13.98 7.73
CA LEU A 454 -1.88 -12.60 7.30
C LEU A 454 -2.40 -11.67 8.41
N LEU A 455 -3.50 -12.04 9.06
CA LEU A 455 -4.08 -11.31 10.18
C LEU A 455 -3.14 -11.24 11.38
N LEU A 456 -2.51 -12.35 11.72
CA LEU A 456 -1.54 -12.41 12.83
C LEU A 456 -0.39 -11.42 12.64
N ALA A 457 0.16 -11.33 11.42
CA ALA A 457 1.22 -10.39 11.11
C ALA A 457 0.79 -8.94 11.40
N ARG A 458 -0.45 -8.57 11.00
CA ARG A 458 -1.01 -7.23 11.26
C ARG A 458 -1.31 -7.00 12.74
N TYR A 459 -1.86 -7.99 13.45
CA TYR A 459 -2.15 -7.85 14.88
C TYR A 459 -0.88 -7.72 15.73
N LEU A 460 0.18 -8.40 15.35
CA LEU A 460 1.47 -8.29 16.04
C LEU A 460 2.16 -6.94 15.75
N ASP A 461 2.10 -6.47 14.51
CA ASP A 461 2.73 -5.20 14.12
C ASP A 461 1.82 -4.01 14.51
N ASP A 462 0.67 -3.84 13.84
CA ASP A 462 -0.15 -2.63 13.92
C ASP A 462 -0.70 -2.41 15.34
N TRP A 463 -1.17 -3.47 15.98
CA TRP A 463 -1.73 -3.41 17.33
C TRP A 463 -0.67 -3.66 18.40
N GLY A 464 0.04 -4.78 18.32
CA GLY A 464 0.99 -5.17 19.35
C GLY A 464 2.17 -4.22 19.45
N TYR A 465 2.89 -4.04 18.34
CA TYR A 465 4.09 -3.21 18.34
C TYR A 465 3.76 -1.72 18.25
N GLN A 466 3.08 -1.28 17.21
CA GLN A 466 2.93 0.14 16.89
C GLN A 466 2.12 0.90 17.94
N SER A 467 1.00 0.34 18.39
CA SER A 467 0.13 1.00 19.36
C SER A 467 0.51 0.79 20.83
N ASN A 468 1.16 -0.33 21.16
CA ASN A 468 1.37 -0.70 22.57
C ASN A 468 2.85 -0.82 22.94
N VAL A 469 3.59 -1.76 22.36
CA VAL A 469 4.96 -2.09 22.80
C VAL A 469 5.94 -0.96 22.47
N ARG A 470 5.81 -0.34 21.30
CA ARG A 470 6.66 0.79 20.89
C ARG A 470 6.60 1.93 21.90
N THR A 471 5.40 2.35 22.29
CA THR A 471 5.18 3.42 23.30
C THR A 471 5.78 3.04 24.64
N ALA A 472 5.53 1.83 25.13
CA ALA A 472 6.04 1.35 26.40
C ALA A 472 7.57 1.34 26.45
N VAL A 473 8.22 0.94 25.36
CA VAL A 473 9.70 0.92 25.28
C VAL A 473 10.26 2.33 25.09
N THR A 474 9.65 3.16 24.24
CA THR A 474 10.09 4.55 24.02
C THR A 474 10.06 5.35 25.32
N ASN A 475 9.01 5.21 26.12
CA ASN A 475 8.91 5.88 27.42
C ASN A 475 10.00 5.44 28.40
N GLN A 476 10.37 4.15 28.37
CA GLN A 476 11.50 3.63 29.15
C GLN A 476 12.84 4.17 28.65
N LEU A 477 13.02 4.26 27.34
CA LEU A 477 14.24 4.80 26.71
C LEU A 477 14.39 6.31 26.99
N ALA A 478 13.31 7.08 26.94
CA ALA A 478 13.32 8.51 27.22
C ALA A 478 13.84 8.84 28.63
N MET A 479 13.70 7.93 29.59
CA MET A 479 14.23 8.06 30.94
C MET A 479 15.74 7.71 31.05
N LEU A 480 16.29 6.98 30.08
CA LEU A 480 17.64 6.41 30.13
C LEU A 480 18.57 6.97 29.03
N LEU A 481 18.01 7.53 27.96
CA LEU A 481 18.73 7.94 26.76
C LEU A 481 18.30 9.33 26.33
N ASP A 482 19.19 10.02 25.62
CA ASP A 482 18.81 11.22 24.88
C ASP A 482 17.81 10.89 23.75
N GLY A 483 16.96 11.84 23.35
CA GLY A 483 15.89 11.64 22.38
C GLY A 483 16.34 11.16 20.99
N GLY A 484 17.64 11.18 20.69
CA GLY A 484 18.21 10.69 19.44
C GLY A 484 18.12 9.17 19.27
N ALA A 485 18.04 8.41 20.37
CA ALA A 485 17.95 6.95 20.32
C ALA A 485 16.66 6.42 19.65
N TYR A 486 15.60 7.22 19.59
CA TYR A 486 14.39 6.84 18.86
C TYR A 486 14.63 6.71 17.34
N LEU A 487 15.41 7.64 16.78
CA LEU A 487 15.72 7.69 15.34
C LEU A 487 16.93 6.81 14.96
N ASN A 488 17.80 6.50 15.93
CA ASN A 488 18.96 5.63 15.72
C ASN A 488 19.33 4.92 17.02
N LEU A 489 18.95 3.66 17.12
CA LEU A 489 19.21 2.84 18.31
C LEU A 489 20.69 2.58 18.56
N GLY A 490 21.52 2.54 17.51
CA GLY A 490 22.96 2.33 17.61
C GLY A 490 23.32 1.16 18.52
N ARG A 491 24.24 1.40 19.51
CA ARG A 491 24.69 0.37 20.47
C ARG A 491 23.58 -0.21 21.36
N TYR A 492 22.44 0.44 21.46
CA TYR A 492 21.34 0.01 22.32
C TYR A 492 20.41 -0.99 21.63
N GLU A 493 20.47 -1.12 20.30
CA GLU A 493 19.57 -1.94 19.51
C GLU A 493 19.45 -3.40 20.01
N PRO A 494 20.54 -4.13 20.33
CA PRO A 494 20.41 -5.52 20.79
C PRO A 494 19.57 -5.64 22.06
N ALA A 495 19.76 -4.73 23.02
CA ALA A 495 19.02 -4.75 24.28
C ALA A 495 17.56 -4.33 24.10
N VAL A 496 17.33 -3.31 23.27
CA VAL A 496 15.98 -2.82 22.92
C VAL A 496 15.21 -3.91 22.17
N ARG A 497 15.83 -4.58 21.20
CA ARG A 497 15.25 -5.69 20.46
C ARG A 497 14.79 -6.83 21.37
N LEU A 498 15.62 -7.25 22.30
CA LEU A 498 15.26 -8.27 23.28
C LEU A 498 14.06 -7.83 24.15
N ARG A 499 14.04 -6.57 24.55
CA ARG A 499 12.94 -6.01 25.34
C ARG A 499 11.64 -5.97 24.56
N VAL A 500 11.68 -5.49 23.33
CA VAL A 500 10.52 -5.47 22.43
C VAL A 500 10.01 -6.89 22.17
N THR A 501 10.90 -7.82 21.81
CA THR A 501 10.54 -9.23 21.58
C THR A 501 9.78 -9.82 22.77
N ARG A 502 10.30 -9.63 23.99
CA ARG A 502 9.64 -10.12 25.21
C ARG A 502 8.26 -9.49 25.40
N LEU A 503 8.17 -8.16 25.31
CA LEU A 503 6.90 -7.44 25.52
C LEU A 503 5.86 -7.81 24.46
N LEU A 504 6.29 -8.06 23.22
CA LEU A 504 5.40 -8.46 22.14
C LEU A 504 4.85 -9.88 22.34
N ARG A 505 5.69 -10.82 22.83
CA ARG A 505 5.23 -12.15 23.26
C ARG A 505 4.23 -12.06 24.41
N ASP A 506 4.53 -11.23 25.42
CA ASP A 506 3.63 -10.98 26.56
C ASP A 506 2.31 -10.32 26.11
N PHE A 507 2.36 -9.45 25.11
CA PHE A 507 1.18 -8.82 24.50
C PHE A 507 0.32 -9.87 23.77
N ALA A 508 0.93 -10.66 22.92
CA ALA A 508 0.24 -11.70 22.16
C ALA A 508 -0.43 -12.73 23.08
N ALA A 509 0.28 -13.19 24.10
CA ALA A 509 -0.28 -14.15 25.09
C ALA A 509 -1.51 -13.62 25.84
N ARG A 510 -1.66 -12.31 25.98
CA ARG A 510 -2.80 -11.68 26.67
C ARG A 510 -3.97 -11.33 25.76
N ASN A 511 -3.68 -11.01 24.50
CA ASN A 511 -4.64 -10.37 23.62
C ASN A 511 -5.05 -11.23 22.42
N LEU A 512 -4.25 -12.21 22.04
CA LEU A 512 -4.55 -13.10 20.92
C LEU A 512 -4.91 -14.50 21.42
N PRO A 513 -5.79 -15.21 20.70
CA PRO A 513 -5.93 -16.65 20.89
C PRO A 513 -4.56 -17.36 20.72
N PRO A 514 -4.35 -18.53 21.35
CA PRO A 514 -3.13 -19.28 21.15
C PRO A 514 -2.89 -19.55 19.67
N TYR A 515 -1.72 -19.14 19.17
CA TYR A 515 -1.33 -19.33 17.78
C TYR A 515 0.08 -19.95 17.72
N PRO A 516 0.28 -21.02 16.93
CA PRO A 516 1.57 -21.73 16.87
C PRO A 516 2.72 -20.78 16.50
N GLY A 517 3.84 -20.89 17.22
CA GLY A 517 5.08 -20.14 16.96
C GLY A 517 5.15 -18.74 17.55
N VAL A 518 4.06 -18.17 18.04
CA VAL A 518 4.04 -16.79 18.62
C VAL A 518 4.91 -16.69 19.88
N ASP A 519 4.99 -17.73 20.68
CA ASP A 519 5.87 -17.83 21.85
C ASP A 519 7.38 -17.82 21.49
N HIS A 520 7.69 -18.13 20.23
CA HIS A 520 9.03 -18.13 19.66
C HIS A 520 9.31 -16.98 18.69
N LEU A 521 8.36 -16.05 18.49
CA LEU A 521 8.58 -14.90 17.61
C LEU A 521 9.87 -14.16 17.95
N ASN A 522 10.51 -13.60 16.93
CA ASN A 522 11.63 -12.69 17.08
C ASN A 522 11.31 -11.36 16.45
N PHE A 523 11.86 -10.30 17.00
CA PHE A 523 11.69 -8.94 16.50
C PHE A 523 13.05 -8.36 16.06
N TYR A 524 13.03 -7.51 15.03
CA TYR A 524 14.19 -6.75 14.57
C TYR A 524 13.80 -5.37 14.11
N PHE A 525 14.77 -4.47 13.95
CA PHE A 525 14.58 -3.12 13.45
C PHE A 525 15.20 -2.99 12.05
N PRO A 526 14.40 -2.98 10.98
CA PRO A 526 14.93 -2.92 9.60
C PRO A 526 15.82 -1.70 9.34
N TRP A 527 15.47 -0.55 9.91
CA TRP A 527 16.19 0.72 9.76
C TRP A 527 16.87 1.19 11.05
N HIS A 528 17.19 0.27 11.96
CA HIS A 528 17.86 0.55 13.23
C HIS A 528 17.19 1.63 14.09
N ARG A 529 15.86 1.83 13.96
CA ARG A 529 15.06 2.84 14.66
C ARG A 529 13.74 2.27 15.20
N MET A 530 13.18 2.94 16.20
CA MET A 530 11.95 2.50 16.87
C MET A 530 10.69 2.57 15.99
N PHE A 531 10.66 3.40 14.97
CA PHE A 531 9.46 3.62 14.17
C PHE A 531 9.04 2.41 13.33
N ILE A 532 10.01 1.60 12.88
CA ILE A 532 9.76 0.47 11.99
C ILE A 532 10.16 -0.83 12.67
N GLY A 533 9.24 -1.79 12.70
CA GLY A 533 9.44 -3.13 13.23
C GLY A 533 9.42 -4.21 12.14
N GLY A 534 10.14 -5.27 12.40
CA GLY A 534 10.05 -6.51 11.64
C GLY A 534 9.84 -7.69 12.59
N ILE A 535 8.91 -8.57 12.27
CA ILE A 535 8.54 -9.72 13.10
C ILE A 535 8.84 -11.00 12.30
N VAL A 536 9.56 -11.90 12.91
CA VAL A 536 9.86 -13.22 12.35
C VAL A 536 9.18 -14.26 13.22
N LEU A 537 8.27 -15.00 12.63
CA LEU A 537 7.73 -16.22 13.20
C LEU A 537 8.63 -17.39 12.75
N PRO A 538 8.89 -18.38 13.61
CA PRO A 538 9.60 -19.58 13.19
C PRO A 538 8.80 -20.31 12.10
N ASP A 539 9.50 -20.91 11.16
CA ASP A 539 8.90 -21.72 10.10
C ASP A 539 7.99 -22.80 10.71
N ARG A 540 6.82 -22.99 10.12
CA ARG A 540 5.87 -24.06 10.45
C ARG A 540 6.34 -25.40 9.89
#